data_737e8e32b823b2cc589bcc5d694f405a
#
_entry.id   737e8e32b823b2cc589bcc5d694f405a
#
_cell.length_a   1.000
_cell.length_b   1.000
_cell.length_c   1.000
_cell.angle_alpha   90.00
_cell.angle_beta   90.00
_cell.angle_gamma   90.00
#
_symmetry.space_group_name_H-M   'P 1'
#
loop_
_entity.id
_entity.type
_entity.pdbx_description
1 polymer ?
#
loop_
_entity_poly.entity_id
_entity_poly.type
_entity_poly.pdbx_seq_one_letter_code
_entity_poly.pdbx_strand_id
1 'polypeptide(L)'
;MANVLINGMGVLGRRLFRMIWDNELSKSLATDLTVTMINDMIITDLEQMAYLLQYDTVYGRWEGHDVSADVVNKALIVDNKTIKVYSEANVAELSLTEAPVSIDCTGRVTDKILDGYIIAGSHVAIGVANTAGTHGCVVYGINKAVNNRTYTPYGNVIALAQILDIINEGYGVSFALTDEITAYTNNNTLEDSAYLSATKKYQVGRAGAWNIIPVSNNAPKLAGFIVPTLNGKVNGSTRNVGVIAGAVMDCFIQTVHLVESEDAIKAAVKAWVYDHTDWQMEYAEAGYISSDMIGLPRTCFDANTCVRKMNDNFIRVSVIYDPITVAAANAALVGAYTLATP
;
A
#
# COMPACT_ATOMS: atom_id res chain seq x y z
N MET A 1 16.47 -8.90 -14.61
CA MET A 1 15.01 -8.80 -14.27
C MET A 1 14.60 -10.04 -13.51
N ALA A 2 13.98 -9.88 -12.36
CA ALA A 2 13.50 -10.99 -11.54
C ALA A 2 12.01 -11.25 -11.84
N ASN A 3 11.66 -12.49 -12.08
CA ASN A 3 10.28 -12.89 -12.32
C ASN A 3 9.46 -12.80 -11.02
N VAL A 4 8.22 -12.37 -11.15
CA VAL A 4 7.29 -12.16 -10.04
C VAL A 4 6.02 -12.98 -10.22
N LEU A 5 5.60 -13.67 -9.16
CA LEU A 5 4.24 -14.13 -8.98
C LEU A 5 3.42 -13.05 -8.26
N ILE A 6 2.25 -12.70 -8.78
CA ILE A 6 1.23 -11.95 -8.04
C ILE A 6 0.11 -12.92 -7.65
N ASN A 7 -0.17 -13.02 -6.34
CA ASN A 7 -1.31 -13.77 -5.83
C ASN A 7 -2.44 -12.81 -5.45
N GLY A 8 -3.61 -12.96 -6.06
CA GLY A 8 -4.77 -12.11 -5.88
C GLY A 8 -4.84 -10.94 -6.88
N MET A 9 -5.71 -11.05 -7.88
CA MET A 9 -5.96 -10.06 -8.94
C MET A 9 -7.14 -9.13 -8.61
N GLY A 10 -7.32 -8.81 -7.32
CA GLY A 10 -8.15 -7.71 -6.86
C GLY A 10 -7.60 -6.35 -7.34
N VAL A 11 -8.18 -5.24 -6.88
CA VAL A 11 -7.74 -3.89 -7.28
C VAL A 11 -6.25 -3.66 -7.03
N LEU A 12 -5.73 -4.12 -5.89
CA LEU A 12 -4.30 -3.99 -5.54
C LEU A 12 -3.41 -4.80 -6.49
N GLY A 13 -3.73 -6.09 -6.73
CA GLY A 13 -2.93 -6.94 -7.60
C GLY A 13 -2.91 -6.45 -9.04
N ARG A 14 -4.05 -5.97 -9.57
CA ARG A 14 -4.11 -5.38 -10.92
C ARG A 14 -3.31 -4.07 -11.01
N ARG A 15 -3.37 -3.23 -9.97
CA ARG A 15 -2.56 -1.99 -9.93
C ARG A 15 -1.07 -2.30 -9.86
N LEU A 16 -0.68 -3.27 -9.03
CA LEU A 16 0.70 -3.76 -8.94
C LEU A 16 1.17 -4.34 -10.29
N PHE A 17 0.33 -5.14 -10.95
CA PHE A 17 0.65 -5.71 -12.25
C PHE A 17 0.99 -4.63 -13.27
N ARG A 18 0.07 -3.66 -13.48
CA ARG A 18 0.28 -2.55 -14.40
C ARG A 18 1.53 -1.75 -14.04
N MET A 19 1.73 -1.43 -12.76
CA MET A 19 2.88 -0.66 -12.27
C MET A 19 4.22 -1.33 -12.60
N ILE A 20 4.34 -2.64 -12.38
CA ILE A 20 5.55 -3.41 -12.72
C ILE A 20 5.70 -3.48 -14.24
N TRP A 21 4.63 -3.73 -14.98
CA TRP A 21 4.66 -3.87 -16.44
C TRP A 21 5.10 -2.58 -17.14
N ASP A 22 4.57 -1.44 -16.72
CA ASP A 22 4.87 -0.12 -17.25
C ASP A 22 6.18 0.46 -16.70
N ASN A 23 6.82 -0.28 -15.80
CA ASN A 23 8.04 0.16 -15.14
C ASN A 23 7.89 1.56 -14.51
N GLU A 24 6.73 1.82 -13.88
CA GLU A 24 6.42 3.11 -13.25
C GLU A 24 7.40 3.49 -12.14
N LEU A 25 8.10 2.48 -11.58
CA LEU A 25 9.14 2.65 -10.57
C LEU A 25 10.56 2.69 -11.16
N SER A 26 10.69 3.07 -12.43
CA SER A 26 11.92 2.99 -13.24
C SER A 26 13.13 3.74 -12.71
N LYS A 27 12.96 4.64 -11.75
CA LYS A 27 14.06 5.37 -11.09
C LYS A 27 14.45 4.75 -9.74
N SER A 28 13.86 3.61 -9.37
CA SER A 28 14.10 2.91 -8.12
C SER A 28 14.66 1.50 -8.36
N LEU A 29 14.99 0.79 -7.29
CA LEU A 29 15.47 -0.60 -7.35
C LEU A 29 14.43 -1.60 -7.91
N ALA A 30 13.15 -1.24 -7.97
CA ALA A 30 12.10 -2.12 -8.48
C ALA A 30 12.07 -2.24 -10.02
N THR A 31 12.99 -1.58 -10.72
CA THR A 31 13.09 -1.61 -12.19
C THR A 31 13.35 -3.00 -12.78
N ASP A 32 13.82 -3.93 -11.98
CA ASP A 32 14.22 -5.25 -12.45
C ASP A 32 13.17 -6.33 -12.20
N LEU A 33 11.94 -5.96 -11.86
CA LEU A 33 10.83 -6.91 -11.69
C LEU A 33 10.09 -7.12 -13.02
N THR A 34 9.61 -8.35 -13.25
CA THR A 34 8.76 -8.71 -14.39
C THR A 34 7.69 -9.68 -13.94
N VAL A 35 6.42 -9.36 -14.13
CA VAL A 35 5.32 -10.28 -13.82
C VAL A 35 5.30 -11.40 -14.87
N THR A 36 5.41 -12.64 -14.42
CA THR A 36 5.37 -13.84 -15.27
C THR A 36 4.31 -14.84 -14.85
N MET A 37 3.82 -14.72 -13.62
CA MET A 37 2.86 -15.64 -13.03
C MET A 37 1.79 -14.90 -12.23
N ILE A 38 0.59 -15.44 -12.27
CA ILE A 38 -0.56 -15.01 -11.46
C ILE A 38 -1.14 -16.22 -10.76
N ASN A 39 -1.61 -16.06 -9.53
CA ASN A 39 -2.50 -16.99 -8.87
C ASN A 39 -3.74 -16.25 -8.37
N ASP A 40 -4.94 -16.77 -8.64
CA ASP A 40 -6.18 -16.21 -8.08
C ASP A 40 -7.24 -17.29 -7.91
N MET A 41 -7.84 -17.34 -6.73
CA MET A 41 -8.88 -18.31 -6.38
C MET A 41 -10.30 -17.80 -6.60
N ILE A 42 -10.46 -16.51 -6.84
CA ILE A 42 -11.76 -15.85 -6.97
C ILE A 42 -12.08 -15.53 -8.42
N ILE A 43 -11.13 -14.91 -9.14
CA ILE A 43 -11.28 -14.60 -10.56
C ILE A 43 -10.71 -15.78 -11.36
N THR A 44 -11.51 -16.83 -11.50
CA THR A 44 -11.11 -18.07 -12.22
C THR A 44 -11.43 -18.03 -13.70
N ASP A 45 -12.30 -17.12 -14.13
CA ASP A 45 -12.57 -16.84 -15.55
C ASP A 45 -11.47 -15.92 -16.09
N LEU A 46 -10.68 -16.45 -17.02
CA LEU A 46 -9.51 -15.74 -17.58
C LEU A 46 -9.93 -14.58 -18.50
N GLU A 47 -11.06 -14.67 -19.18
CA GLU A 47 -11.59 -13.58 -20.00
C GLU A 47 -12.02 -12.40 -19.10
N GLN A 48 -12.66 -12.71 -17.96
CA GLN A 48 -12.97 -11.70 -16.95
C GLN A 48 -11.72 -11.11 -16.34
N MET A 49 -10.70 -11.92 -16.06
CA MET A 49 -9.42 -11.43 -15.53
C MET A 49 -8.72 -10.49 -16.52
N ALA A 50 -8.69 -10.85 -17.80
CA ALA A 50 -8.16 -10.00 -18.86
C ALA A 50 -8.93 -8.68 -18.98
N TYR A 51 -10.26 -8.75 -18.97
CA TYR A 51 -11.14 -7.58 -18.99
C TYR A 51 -10.87 -6.64 -17.82
N LEU A 52 -10.82 -7.16 -16.60
CA LEU A 52 -10.56 -6.35 -15.39
C LEU A 52 -9.13 -5.79 -15.33
N LEU A 53 -8.16 -6.48 -15.95
CA LEU A 53 -6.81 -5.95 -16.08
C LEU A 53 -6.74 -4.84 -17.14
N GLN A 54 -7.54 -4.93 -18.23
CA GLN A 54 -7.59 -3.91 -19.27
C GLN A 54 -8.38 -2.66 -18.86
N TYR A 55 -9.45 -2.83 -18.06
CA TYR A 55 -10.38 -1.75 -17.72
C TYR A 55 -10.53 -1.63 -16.20
N ASP A 56 -10.32 -0.43 -15.68
CA ASP A 56 -10.48 -0.12 -14.27
C ASP A 56 -11.21 1.22 -14.13
N THR A 57 -12.15 1.31 -13.19
CA THR A 57 -12.95 2.51 -12.99
C THR A 57 -12.13 3.67 -12.41
N VAL A 58 -11.15 3.35 -11.55
CA VAL A 58 -10.31 4.34 -10.86
C VAL A 58 -9.09 4.72 -11.70
N TYR A 59 -8.40 3.70 -12.23
CA TYR A 59 -7.14 3.89 -12.96
C TYR A 59 -7.33 3.97 -14.49
N GLY A 60 -8.57 3.91 -14.96
CA GLY A 60 -8.90 4.01 -16.37
C GLY A 60 -8.55 2.78 -17.19
N ARG A 61 -8.81 2.88 -18.50
CA ARG A 61 -8.35 1.88 -19.48
C ARG A 61 -6.81 1.89 -19.50
N TRP A 62 -6.22 0.70 -19.55
CA TRP A 62 -4.77 0.55 -19.69
C TRP A 62 -4.36 0.83 -21.13
N GLU A 63 -4.11 2.11 -21.44
CA GLU A 63 -3.84 2.59 -22.79
C GLU A 63 -2.48 2.08 -23.30
N GLY A 64 -2.41 1.76 -24.59
CA GLY A 64 -1.20 1.28 -25.24
C GLY A 64 -0.88 -0.20 -25.02
N HIS A 65 -1.69 -0.91 -24.24
CA HIS A 65 -1.54 -2.34 -23.95
C HIS A 65 -2.72 -3.16 -24.50
N ASP A 66 -2.42 -4.37 -24.95
CA ASP A 66 -3.41 -5.35 -25.38
C ASP A 66 -3.41 -6.54 -24.42
N VAL A 67 -4.58 -6.82 -23.82
CA VAL A 67 -4.76 -7.90 -22.85
C VAL A 67 -5.81 -8.87 -23.36
N SER A 68 -5.44 -10.13 -23.47
CA SER A 68 -6.34 -11.21 -23.86
C SER A 68 -6.13 -12.47 -23.03
N ALA A 69 -7.06 -13.42 -23.13
CA ALA A 69 -7.01 -14.68 -22.41
C ALA A 69 -6.67 -15.84 -23.37
N ASP A 70 -5.74 -16.68 -22.97
CA ASP A 70 -5.51 -18.01 -23.56
C ASP A 70 -6.08 -19.07 -22.59
N VAL A 71 -7.35 -19.37 -22.77
CA VAL A 71 -8.09 -20.31 -21.91
C VAL A 71 -7.53 -21.72 -21.99
N VAL A 72 -7.06 -22.13 -23.17
CA VAL A 72 -6.52 -23.48 -23.41
C VAL A 72 -5.24 -23.73 -22.63
N ASN A 73 -4.34 -22.73 -22.65
CA ASN A 73 -3.05 -22.83 -21.98
C ASN A 73 -3.07 -22.25 -20.56
N LYS A 74 -4.22 -21.82 -20.06
CA LYS A 74 -4.39 -21.19 -18.73
C LYS A 74 -3.42 -20.01 -18.54
N ALA A 75 -3.50 -19.03 -19.45
CA ALA A 75 -2.62 -17.87 -19.44
C ALA A 75 -3.37 -16.58 -19.78
N LEU A 76 -2.84 -15.45 -19.38
CA LEU A 76 -3.11 -14.16 -19.99
C LEU A 76 -2.01 -13.84 -21.01
N ILE A 77 -2.41 -13.19 -22.09
CA ILE A 77 -1.47 -12.62 -23.06
C ILE A 77 -1.51 -11.11 -22.91
N VAL A 78 -0.39 -10.53 -22.56
CA VAL A 78 -0.24 -9.08 -22.44
C VAL A 78 0.88 -8.65 -23.38
N ASP A 79 0.59 -7.80 -24.36
CA ASP A 79 1.55 -7.34 -25.38
C ASP A 79 2.36 -8.48 -26.02
N ASN A 80 1.69 -9.56 -26.39
CA ASN A 80 2.27 -10.79 -26.93
C ASN A 80 3.18 -11.58 -25.96
N LYS A 81 3.21 -11.23 -24.67
CA LYS A 81 3.90 -12.02 -23.65
C LYS A 81 2.91 -12.87 -22.87
N THR A 82 3.29 -14.12 -22.63
CA THR A 82 2.46 -15.09 -21.91
C THR A 82 2.68 -14.98 -20.40
N ILE A 83 1.61 -14.79 -19.64
CA ILE A 83 1.57 -14.77 -18.20
C ILE A 83 0.82 -16.00 -17.72
N LYS A 84 1.50 -16.91 -17.04
CA LYS A 84 0.92 -18.16 -16.56
C LYS A 84 -0.06 -17.90 -15.42
N VAL A 85 -1.26 -18.48 -15.49
CA VAL A 85 -2.30 -18.29 -14.47
C VAL A 85 -2.59 -19.59 -13.75
N TYR A 86 -2.56 -19.53 -12.43
CA TYR A 86 -2.92 -20.61 -11.52
C TYR A 86 -4.23 -20.27 -10.78
N SER A 87 -4.91 -21.30 -10.30
CA SER A 87 -6.04 -21.21 -9.35
C SER A 87 -5.81 -22.22 -8.22
N GLU A 88 -4.68 -22.03 -7.50
CA GLU A 88 -4.23 -22.94 -6.47
C GLU A 88 -4.48 -22.34 -5.07
N ALA A 89 -5.24 -23.09 -4.26
CA ALA A 89 -5.57 -22.68 -2.90
C ALA A 89 -4.41 -22.81 -1.94
N ASN A 90 -3.60 -23.87 -2.10
CA ASN A 90 -2.42 -24.11 -1.29
C ASN A 90 -1.18 -23.60 -2.02
N VAL A 91 -0.73 -22.42 -1.71
CA VAL A 91 0.42 -21.78 -2.38
C VAL A 91 1.70 -22.63 -2.32
N ALA A 92 1.83 -23.55 -1.36
CA ALA A 92 2.97 -24.46 -1.27
C ALA A 92 3.00 -25.53 -2.40
N GLU A 93 1.89 -25.71 -3.12
CA GLU A 93 1.77 -26.62 -4.25
C GLU A 93 2.06 -25.95 -5.59
N LEU A 94 2.27 -24.63 -5.61
CA LEU A 94 2.74 -23.92 -6.78
C LEU A 94 4.17 -24.32 -7.15
N SER A 95 4.55 -24.18 -8.43
CA SER A 95 5.93 -24.35 -8.89
C SER A 95 6.53 -22.97 -9.19
N LEU A 96 7.31 -22.43 -8.24
CA LEU A 96 7.78 -21.05 -8.26
C LEU A 96 9.30 -20.89 -8.44
N THR A 97 10.00 -21.95 -8.85
CA THR A 97 11.45 -21.89 -9.09
C THR A 97 11.86 -20.84 -10.14
N GLU A 98 10.96 -20.49 -11.04
CA GLU A 98 11.15 -19.45 -12.06
C GLU A 98 10.66 -18.06 -11.62
N ALA A 99 10.00 -17.95 -10.45
CA ALA A 99 9.51 -16.69 -9.87
C ALA A 99 10.14 -16.45 -8.50
N PRO A 100 11.35 -15.90 -8.44
CA PRO A 100 12.07 -15.69 -7.18
C PRO A 100 11.35 -14.74 -6.21
N VAL A 101 10.41 -13.94 -6.68
CA VAL A 101 9.61 -13.03 -5.84
C VAL A 101 8.13 -13.40 -5.93
N SER A 102 7.49 -13.62 -4.78
CA SER A 102 6.04 -13.76 -4.66
C SER A 102 5.45 -12.59 -3.87
N ILE A 103 4.42 -11.95 -4.43
CA ILE A 103 3.70 -10.84 -3.77
C ILE A 103 2.23 -11.24 -3.61
N ASP A 104 1.81 -11.40 -2.36
CA ASP A 104 0.42 -11.74 -2.01
C ASP A 104 -0.41 -10.48 -1.79
N CYS A 105 -1.36 -10.24 -2.69
CA CYS A 105 -2.30 -9.13 -2.71
C CYS A 105 -3.71 -9.52 -2.25
N THR A 106 -3.91 -10.73 -1.70
CA THR A 106 -5.24 -11.26 -1.33
C THR A 106 -5.85 -10.56 -0.11
N GLY A 107 -5.03 -9.90 0.71
CA GLY A 107 -5.43 -9.36 2.01
C GLY A 107 -5.75 -10.42 3.07
N ARG A 108 -5.51 -11.70 2.77
CA ARG A 108 -5.74 -12.86 3.66
C ARG A 108 -4.46 -13.59 4.02
N VAL A 109 -3.33 -13.01 3.70
CA VAL A 109 -2.01 -13.58 3.93
C VAL A 109 -1.73 -13.80 5.42
N THR A 110 -1.09 -14.94 5.72
CA THR A 110 -0.65 -15.35 7.06
C THR A 110 0.81 -15.81 6.99
N ASP A 111 1.48 -15.95 8.14
CA ASP A 111 2.86 -16.46 8.20
C ASP A 111 2.99 -17.81 7.47
N LYS A 112 2.02 -18.71 7.65
CA LYS A 112 1.99 -20.01 6.96
C LYS A 112 1.91 -19.87 5.44
N ILE A 113 1.18 -18.88 4.93
CA ILE A 113 1.10 -18.62 3.48
C ILE A 113 2.44 -18.09 2.97
N LEU A 114 3.09 -17.18 3.69
CA LEU A 114 4.42 -16.69 3.33
C LEU A 114 5.45 -17.82 3.32
N ASP A 115 5.42 -18.72 4.30
CA ASP A 115 6.25 -19.91 4.33
C ASP A 115 5.98 -20.84 3.13
N GLY A 116 4.70 -20.95 2.73
CA GLY A 116 4.26 -21.71 1.57
C GLY A 116 4.91 -21.27 0.26
N TYR A 117 5.07 -19.97 0.02
CA TYR A 117 5.76 -19.47 -1.18
C TYR A 117 7.24 -19.88 -1.22
N ILE A 118 7.91 -19.88 -0.07
CA ILE A 118 9.31 -20.32 0.00
C ILE A 118 9.41 -21.83 -0.26
N ILE A 119 8.49 -22.63 0.29
CA ILE A 119 8.38 -24.07 0.02
C ILE A 119 8.14 -24.33 -1.47
N ALA A 120 7.33 -23.49 -2.13
CA ALA A 120 7.02 -23.57 -3.55
C ALA A 120 8.20 -23.17 -4.47
N GLY A 121 9.30 -22.60 -3.92
CA GLY A 121 10.51 -22.26 -4.65
C GLY A 121 10.81 -20.77 -4.81
N SER A 122 9.98 -19.87 -4.28
CA SER A 122 10.33 -18.44 -4.26
C SER A 122 11.48 -18.15 -3.30
N HIS A 123 12.31 -17.17 -3.64
CA HIS A 123 13.39 -16.72 -2.76
C HIS A 123 12.88 -15.67 -1.77
N VAL A 124 11.91 -14.86 -2.17
CA VAL A 124 11.30 -13.78 -1.37
C VAL A 124 9.79 -13.88 -1.42
N ALA A 125 9.13 -13.76 -0.26
CA ALA A 125 7.69 -13.73 -0.13
C ALA A 125 7.22 -12.47 0.60
N ILE A 126 6.41 -11.66 -0.07
CA ILE A 126 5.84 -10.40 0.42
C ILE A 126 4.34 -10.54 0.58
N GLY A 127 3.81 -10.25 1.76
CA GLY A 127 2.38 -10.24 2.03
C GLY A 127 1.84 -8.83 2.24
N VAL A 128 0.88 -8.38 1.44
CA VAL A 128 0.28 -7.06 1.63
C VAL A 128 -0.87 -7.15 2.64
N ALA A 129 -0.62 -6.72 3.87
CA ALA A 129 -1.60 -6.73 4.96
C ALA A 129 -1.18 -5.82 6.12
N ASN A 130 -2.17 -5.21 6.80
CA ASN A 130 -1.91 -4.40 8.01
C ASN A 130 -1.66 -5.30 9.23
N THR A 131 -0.56 -6.05 9.19
CA THR A 131 -0.08 -6.93 10.26
C THR A 131 1.44 -7.02 10.22
N ALA A 132 2.06 -7.39 11.32
CA ALA A 132 3.49 -7.72 11.37
C ALA A 132 3.73 -9.24 11.41
N GLY A 133 2.74 -10.04 11.84
CA GLY A 133 2.92 -11.47 12.04
C GLY A 133 4.17 -11.78 12.85
N THR A 134 4.83 -12.89 12.54
CA THR A 134 6.15 -13.25 13.07
C THR A 134 7.31 -12.80 12.17
N HIS A 135 7.00 -12.39 10.93
CA HIS A 135 8.00 -12.04 9.91
C HIS A 135 8.25 -10.52 9.81
N GLY A 136 7.55 -9.72 10.61
CA GLY A 136 7.68 -8.26 10.61
C GLY A 136 6.89 -7.57 9.51
N CYS A 137 6.83 -6.25 9.59
CA CYS A 137 6.15 -5.38 8.62
C CYS A 137 7.12 -4.28 8.17
N VAL A 138 7.22 -4.05 6.86
CA VAL A 138 8.24 -3.19 6.27
C VAL A 138 7.61 -2.06 5.45
N VAL A 139 8.06 -0.86 5.73
CA VAL A 139 7.91 0.30 4.86
C VAL A 139 9.28 0.63 4.27
N TYR A 140 9.37 0.57 2.96
CA TYR A 140 10.61 0.81 2.24
C TYR A 140 11.21 2.17 2.61
N GLY A 141 12.51 2.22 2.90
CA GLY A 141 13.25 3.41 3.30
C GLY A 141 13.15 3.79 4.78
N ILE A 142 12.20 3.23 5.54
CA ILE A 142 12.07 3.49 6.99
C ILE A 142 12.65 2.36 7.81
N ASN A 143 12.26 1.11 7.52
CA ASN A 143 12.80 -0.06 8.18
C ASN A 143 13.14 -1.16 7.17
N LYS A 144 13.74 -2.24 7.63
CA LYS A 144 14.23 -3.32 6.77
C LYS A 144 13.58 -4.66 7.12
N ALA A 145 13.45 -5.53 6.12
CA ALA A 145 13.07 -6.91 6.34
C ALA A 145 14.15 -7.64 7.17
N VAL A 146 13.69 -8.46 8.10
CA VAL A 146 14.58 -9.26 8.98
C VAL A 146 15.00 -10.56 8.29
N ASN A 147 14.19 -11.02 7.34
CA ASN A 147 14.41 -12.23 6.55
C ASN A 147 13.73 -12.11 5.18
N ASN A 148 13.72 -13.18 4.40
CA ASN A 148 13.15 -13.22 3.06
C ASN A 148 11.62 -13.36 3.02
N ARG A 149 10.94 -13.25 4.16
CA ARG A 149 9.49 -13.25 4.31
C ARG A 149 9.08 -12.06 5.13
N THR A 150 8.18 -11.23 4.63
CA THR A 150 7.75 -10.05 5.36
C THR A 150 6.37 -9.58 4.91
N TYR A 151 5.73 -8.80 5.78
CA TYR A 151 4.55 -8.06 5.40
C TYR A 151 4.92 -6.66 4.93
N THR A 152 4.10 -6.13 4.03
CA THR A 152 4.07 -4.72 3.71
C THR A 152 2.68 -4.19 4.00
N PRO A 153 2.54 -3.03 4.61
CA PRO A 153 1.24 -2.54 5.02
C PRO A 153 0.50 -1.87 3.85
N TYR A 154 -0.77 -1.55 4.05
CA TYR A 154 -1.53 -0.69 3.16
C TYR A 154 -1.07 0.77 3.26
N GLY A 155 -1.49 1.60 2.28
CA GLY A 155 -1.05 2.97 2.12
C GLY A 155 -1.23 3.87 3.35
N ASN A 156 -2.25 3.62 4.18
CA ASN A 156 -2.46 4.38 5.41
C ASN A 156 -1.34 4.22 6.44
N VAL A 157 -0.80 3.02 6.60
CA VAL A 157 0.34 2.78 7.50
C VAL A 157 1.61 3.38 6.91
N ILE A 158 1.79 3.27 5.59
CA ILE A 158 2.95 3.83 4.88
C ILE A 158 2.98 5.35 5.05
N ALA A 159 1.87 6.03 4.74
CA ALA A 159 1.73 7.48 4.88
C ALA A 159 1.99 7.95 6.32
N LEU A 160 1.42 7.22 7.29
CA LEU A 160 1.59 7.53 8.71
C LEU A 160 3.04 7.34 9.17
N ALA A 161 3.66 6.23 8.80
CA ALA A 161 5.03 5.93 9.20
C ALA A 161 6.01 6.98 8.64
N GLN A 162 5.86 7.35 7.38
CA GLN A 162 6.70 8.35 6.73
C GLN A 162 6.62 9.70 7.42
N ILE A 163 5.43 10.26 7.59
CA ILE A 163 5.30 11.61 8.18
C ILE A 163 5.70 11.63 9.67
N LEU A 164 5.39 10.58 10.42
CA LEU A 164 5.77 10.50 11.81
C LEU A 164 7.27 10.28 12.00
N ASP A 165 7.93 9.54 11.10
CA ASP A 165 9.37 9.34 11.13
C ASP A 165 10.10 10.66 10.92
N ILE A 166 9.70 11.44 9.90
CA ILE A 166 10.24 12.78 9.64
C ILE A 166 10.13 13.69 10.85
N ILE A 167 8.94 13.77 11.45
CA ILE A 167 8.71 14.64 12.61
C ILE A 167 9.45 14.11 13.84
N ASN A 168 9.53 12.79 13.99
CA ASN A 168 10.22 12.18 15.12
C ASN A 168 11.74 12.38 15.05
N GLU A 169 12.33 12.33 13.88
CA GLU A 169 13.76 12.63 13.67
C GLU A 169 14.09 14.08 13.97
N GLY A 170 13.27 15.03 13.50
CA GLY A 170 13.53 16.46 13.68
C GLY A 170 13.19 16.99 15.07
N TYR A 171 12.07 16.55 15.63
CA TYR A 171 11.48 17.19 16.84
C TYR A 171 11.16 16.20 17.96
N GLY A 172 11.29 14.89 17.73
CA GLY A 172 10.80 13.87 18.64
C GLY A 172 9.26 13.88 18.75
N VAL A 173 8.64 12.72 18.81
CA VAL A 173 7.20 12.59 19.03
C VAL A 173 6.93 12.10 20.44
N SER A 174 6.22 12.89 21.22
CA SER A 174 5.76 12.51 22.55
C SER A 174 4.41 11.78 22.46
N PHE A 175 3.50 12.27 21.61
CA PHE A 175 2.20 11.68 21.35
C PHE A 175 1.66 12.14 19.98
N ALA A 176 0.90 11.29 19.30
CA ALA A 176 0.21 11.64 18.05
C ALA A 176 -1.20 11.06 18.00
N LEU A 177 -2.15 11.88 17.55
CA LEU A 177 -3.50 11.46 17.16
C LEU A 177 -3.65 11.60 15.66
N THR A 178 -4.23 10.58 15.02
CA THR A 178 -4.47 10.59 13.57
C THR A 178 -5.95 10.52 13.26
N ASP A 179 -6.37 11.25 12.25
CA ASP A 179 -7.71 11.15 11.67
C ASP A 179 -7.60 10.95 10.15
N GLU A 180 -7.94 9.74 9.71
CA GLU A 180 -7.90 9.37 8.31
C GLU A 180 -9.29 9.46 7.69
N ILE A 181 -9.39 10.17 6.58
CA ILE A 181 -10.55 10.21 5.69
C ILE A 181 -10.15 9.51 4.40
N THR A 182 -10.82 8.39 4.07
CA THR A 182 -10.46 7.55 2.94
C THR A 182 -11.68 7.10 2.16
N ALA A 183 -11.47 6.72 0.90
CA ALA A 183 -12.51 6.17 0.05
C ALA A 183 -13.19 4.94 0.68
N TYR A 184 -14.46 4.73 0.34
CA TYR A 184 -15.14 3.48 0.68
C TYR A 184 -14.47 2.29 -0.04
N THR A 185 -14.68 1.10 0.48
CA THR A 185 -14.04 -0.13 -0.02
C THR A 185 -15.10 -1.18 -0.34
N ASN A 186 -14.70 -2.31 -0.92
CA ASN A 186 -15.57 -3.46 -1.18
C ASN A 186 -16.23 -4.07 0.08
N ASN A 187 -15.77 -3.69 1.26
CA ASN A 187 -16.43 -4.07 2.52
C ASN A 187 -17.70 -3.25 2.78
N ASN A 188 -17.82 -2.09 2.16
CA ASN A 188 -19.01 -1.27 2.19
C ASN A 188 -19.93 -1.67 1.02
N THR A 189 -21.22 -1.67 1.26
CA THR A 189 -22.20 -2.07 0.25
C THR A 189 -22.72 -0.87 -0.55
N LEU A 190 -23.32 -1.11 -1.71
CA LEU A 190 -23.98 -0.07 -2.50
C LEU A 190 -25.24 0.45 -1.79
N GLU A 191 -26.02 -0.49 -1.23
CA GLU A 191 -27.22 -0.22 -0.44
C GLU A 191 -27.05 -0.83 0.94
N ASP A 192 -27.87 -0.43 1.91
CA ASP A 192 -27.89 -1.02 3.25
C ASP A 192 -28.15 -2.52 3.16
N SER A 193 -27.23 -3.34 3.65
CA SER A 193 -27.35 -4.78 3.62
C SER A 193 -26.82 -5.45 4.89
N ALA A 194 -27.14 -6.72 5.05
CA ALA A 194 -26.62 -7.50 6.16
C ALA A 194 -25.09 -7.62 6.06
N TYR A 195 -24.41 -7.30 7.15
CA TYR A 195 -22.97 -7.45 7.29
C TYR A 195 -22.66 -8.50 8.37
N LEU A 196 -22.06 -9.61 7.93
CA LEU A 196 -21.65 -10.67 8.84
C LEU A 196 -20.38 -10.24 9.57
N SER A 197 -20.51 -9.85 10.82
CA SER A 197 -19.41 -9.40 11.65
C SER A 197 -19.45 -10.06 13.02
N ALA A 198 -18.41 -10.83 13.34
CA ALA A 198 -18.22 -11.40 14.68
C ALA A 198 -18.08 -10.32 15.77
N THR A 199 -17.68 -9.10 15.38
CA THR A 199 -17.47 -7.96 16.28
C THR A 199 -18.65 -6.98 16.30
N LYS A 200 -19.78 -7.34 15.68
CA LYS A 200 -21.02 -6.54 15.60
C LYS A 200 -20.83 -5.13 15.02
N LYS A 201 -19.91 -4.95 14.07
CA LYS A 201 -19.66 -3.70 13.37
C LYS A 201 -20.62 -3.53 12.18
N TYR A 202 -21.92 -3.51 12.45
CA TYR A 202 -22.97 -3.51 11.42
C TYR A 202 -22.96 -2.26 10.53
N GLN A 203 -22.41 -1.14 11.01
CA GLN A 203 -22.28 0.09 10.22
C GLN A 203 -21.47 -0.09 8.94
N VAL A 204 -20.60 -1.08 8.88
CA VAL A 204 -19.79 -1.35 7.66
C VAL A 204 -20.69 -1.80 6.50
N GLY A 205 -21.82 -2.46 6.75
CA GLY A 205 -22.78 -2.85 5.73
C GLY A 205 -23.75 -1.74 5.28
N ARG A 206 -23.54 -0.49 5.69
CA ARG A 206 -24.31 0.65 5.21
C ARG A 206 -23.75 1.17 3.88
N ALA A 207 -24.62 1.82 3.09
CA ALA A 207 -24.30 2.34 1.76
C ALA A 207 -23.05 3.24 1.78
N GLY A 208 -21.98 2.79 1.16
CA GLY A 208 -20.64 3.42 1.23
C GLY A 208 -20.60 4.78 0.56
N ALA A 209 -21.25 4.91 -0.59
CA ALA A 209 -21.22 6.16 -1.38
C ALA A 209 -22.04 7.30 -0.77
N TRP A 210 -22.84 7.04 0.27
CA TRP A 210 -23.75 8.01 0.88
C TRP A 210 -23.41 8.39 2.31
N ASN A 211 -22.66 7.57 3.00
CA ASN A 211 -22.42 7.72 4.43
C ASN A 211 -20.98 8.05 4.77
N ILE A 212 -20.76 8.68 5.93
CA ILE A 212 -19.48 8.75 6.61
C ILE A 212 -19.45 7.57 7.59
N ILE A 213 -18.63 6.55 7.31
CA ILE A 213 -18.64 5.29 8.05
C ILE A 213 -17.38 5.19 8.92
N PRO A 214 -17.51 5.26 10.26
CA PRO A 214 -16.38 4.98 11.14
C PRO A 214 -15.91 3.52 11.00
N VAL A 215 -14.61 3.33 10.80
CA VAL A 215 -13.99 2.02 10.65
C VAL A 215 -12.81 1.84 11.60
N SER A 216 -12.42 0.60 11.85
CA SER A 216 -11.25 0.31 12.67
C SER A 216 -9.97 0.58 11.90
N ASN A 217 -8.97 1.14 12.58
CA ASN A 217 -7.66 1.42 12.02
C ASN A 217 -6.55 0.76 12.86
N ASN A 218 -5.70 -0.06 12.23
CA ASN A 218 -4.50 -0.63 12.84
C ASN A 218 -3.24 0.18 12.52
N ALA A 219 -3.33 1.24 11.71
CA ALA A 219 -2.17 2.03 11.31
C ALA A 219 -1.39 2.59 12.51
N PRO A 220 -2.03 3.15 13.55
CA PRO A 220 -1.30 3.65 14.71
C PRO A 220 -0.42 2.58 15.39
N LYS A 221 -0.94 1.37 15.55
CA LYS A 221 -0.20 0.27 16.16
C LYS A 221 0.98 -0.17 15.30
N LEU A 222 0.77 -0.26 13.98
CA LEU A 222 1.82 -0.68 13.05
C LEU A 222 2.87 0.41 12.85
N ALA A 223 2.51 1.69 12.89
CA ALA A 223 3.49 2.78 12.86
C ALA A 223 4.49 2.66 14.03
N GLY A 224 4.01 2.32 15.23
CA GLY A 224 4.88 2.05 16.38
C GLY A 224 5.72 0.77 16.27
N PHE A 225 5.33 -0.18 15.42
CA PHE A 225 6.16 -1.34 15.10
C PHE A 225 7.24 -0.99 14.08
N ILE A 226 6.89 -0.22 13.05
CA ILE A 226 7.79 0.17 11.95
C ILE A 226 8.83 1.19 12.44
N VAL A 227 8.41 2.16 13.27
CA VAL A 227 9.25 3.16 13.94
C VAL A 227 9.19 2.90 15.45
N PRO A 228 10.11 2.09 16.04
CA PRO A 228 9.97 1.60 17.42
C PRO A 228 9.89 2.68 18.49
N THR A 229 10.47 3.85 18.26
CA THR A 229 10.39 5.03 19.16
C THR A 229 8.97 5.59 19.29
N LEU A 230 8.07 5.25 18.38
CA LEU A 230 6.66 5.63 18.38
C LEU A 230 5.74 4.59 19.05
N ASN A 231 6.27 3.47 19.53
CA ASN A 231 5.45 2.41 20.13
C ASN A 231 4.69 2.93 21.36
N GLY A 232 3.37 2.76 21.34
CA GLY A 232 2.45 3.24 22.39
C GLY A 232 2.16 4.76 22.37
N LYS A 233 2.75 5.51 21.45
CA LYS A 233 2.58 6.98 21.36
C LYS A 233 1.57 7.43 20.31
N VAL A 234 1.07 6.53 19.46
CA VAL A 234 0.19 6.87 18.35
C VAL A 234 -1.17 6.22 18.54
N ASN A 235 -2.24 6.98 18.33
CA ASN A 235 -3.62 6.49 18.27
C ASN A 235 -4.37 7.24 17.16
N GLY A 236 -5.57 6.77 16.80
CA GLY A 236 -6.33 7.45 15.76
C GLY A 236 -7.63 6.80 15.36
N SER A 237 -8.29 7.45 14.43
CA SER A 237 -9.55 7.02 13.84
C SER A 237 -9.48 7.04 12.31
N THR A 238 -10.39 6.31 11.67
CA THR A 238 -10.55 6.28 10.22
C THR A 238 -12.03 6.36 9.87
N ARG A 239 -12.35 7.07 8.80
CA ARG A 239 -13.70 7.15 8.24
C ARG A 239 -13.65 6.87 6.75
N ASN A 240 -14.49 5.93 6.31
CA ASN A 240 -14.79 5.78 4.90
C ASN A 240 -15.84 6.80 4.49
N VAL A 241 -15.63 7.46 3.35
CA VAL A 241 -16.51 8.49 2.80
C VAL A 241 -16.87 8.17 1.36
N GLY A 242 -17.91 8.81 0.85
CA GLY A 242 -18.48 8.58 -0.48
C GLY A 242 -17.63 9.11 -1.64
N VAL A 243 -16.30 8.85 -1.61
CA VAL A 243 -15.39 9.08 -2.73
C VAL A 243 -14.85 7.75 -3.25
N ILE A 244 -14.54 7.70 -4.53
CA ILE A 244 -14.19 6.45 -5.22
C ILE A 244 -12.76 5.99 -4.92
N ALA A 245 -11.84 6.92 -4.67
CA ALA A 245 -10.43 6.66 -4.39
C ALA A 245 -9.78 7.83 -3.65
N GLY A 246 -8.56 7.63 -3.16
CA GLY A 246 -7.79 8.63 -2.45
C GLY A 246 -8.07 8.68 -0.96
N ALA A 247 -7.12 9.26 -0.24
CA ALA A 247 -7.18 9.45 1.21
C ALA A 247 -6.42 10.71 1.63
N VAL A 248 -6.86 11.26 2.76
CA VAL A 248 -6.15 12.32 3.50
C VAL A 248 -6.04 11.88 4.95
N MET A 249 -4.87 12.02 5.53
CA MET A 249 -4.62 11.73 6.95
C MET A 249 -4.11 12.97 7.65
N ASP A 250 -4.83 13.45 8.63
CA ASP A 250 -4.39 14.48 9.57
C ASP A 250 -3.68 13.82 10.76
N CYS A 251 -2.51 14.34 11.11
CA CYS A 251 -1.73 13.95 12.27
C CYS A 251 -1.60 15.15 13.20
N PHE A 252 -2.17 15.06 14.39
CA PHE A 252 -2.03 16.03 15.49
C PHE A 252 -0.94 15.52 16.40
N ILE A 253 0.20 16.22 16.44
CA ILE A 253 1.44 15.72 17.04
C ILE A 253 1.89 16.65 18.14
N GLN A 254 2.09 16.09 19.34
CA GLN A 254 2.84 16.73 20.39
C GLN A 254 4.31 16.32 20.27
N THR A 255 5.17 17.31 20.03
CA THR A 255 6.61 17.14 19.90
C THR A 255 7.30 17.19 21.25
N VAL A 256 8.50 16.60 21.34
CA VAL A 256 9.36 16.66 22.52
C VAL A 256 10.12 17.99 22.54
N HIS A 257 10.62 18.39 21.36
CA HIS A 257 11.37 19.64 21.19
C HIS A 257 10.45 20.71 20.61
N LEU A 258 10.82 21.98 20.86
CA LEU A 258 10.07 23.13 20.37
C LEU A 258 10.17 23.22 18.86
N VAL A 259 9.07 23.57 18.22
CA VAL A 259 8.98 23.85 16.78
C VAL A 259 9.00 25.36 16.59
N GLU A 260 10.01 25.86 15.89
CA GLU A 260 10.17 27.31 15.74
C GLU A 260 9.06 27.93 14.87
N SER A 261 8.74 27.30 13.75
CA SER A 261 7.75 27.81 12.79
C SER A 261 7.16 26.71 11.90
N GLU A 262 6.10 27.02 11.16
CA GLU A 262 5.60 26.14 10.07
C GLU A 262 6.66 25.93 9.01
N ASP A 263 7.45 26.95 8.68
CA ASP A 263 8.51 26.87 7.68
C ASP A 263 9.65 25.93 8.10
N ALA A 264 9.93 25.83 9.41
CA ALA A 264 10.89 24.86 9.92
C ALA A 264 10.40 23.41 9.69
N ILE A 265 9.10 23.14 9.86
CA ILE A 265 8.49 21.84 9.55
C ILE A 265 8.57 21.57 8.04
N LYS A 266 8.22 22.54 7.19
CA LYS A 266 8.30 22.42 5.74
C LYS A 266 9.73 22.12 5.28
N ALA A 267 10.71 22.79 5.87
CA ALA A 267 12.12 22.56 5.59
C ALA A 267 12.57 21.14 5.97
N ALA A 268 12.14 20.63 7.12
CA ALA A 268 12.44 19.27 7.56
C ALA A 268 11.86 18.23 6.61
N VAL A 269 10.58 18.37 6.22
CA VAL A 269 9.94 17.47 5.24
C VAL A 269 10.64 17.56 3.88
N LYS A 270 10.96 18.76 3.41
CA LYS A 270 11.65 18.98 2.13
C LYS A 270 13.04 18.35 2.12
N ALA A 271 13.80 18.47 3.20
CA ALA A 271 15.12 17.86 3.34
C ALA A 271 15.00 16.33 3.32
N TRP A 272 14.07 15.75 4.08
CA TRP A 272 13.85 14.31 4.11
C TRP A 272 13.49 13.78 2.70
N VAL A 273 12.57 14.43 1.99
CA VAL A 273 12.18 14.05 0.62
C VAL A 273 13.36 14.13 -0.35
N TYR A 274 14.25 15.13 -0.18
CA TYR A 274 15.44 15.26 -1.00
C TYR A 274 16.46 14.15 -0.77
N ASP A 275 16.64 13.75 0.49
CA ASP A 275 17.58 12.69 0.87
C ASP A 275 17.03 11.27 0.56
N HIS A 276 15.70 11.13 0.47
CA HIS A 276 15.01 9.89 0.15
C HIS A 276 14.41 9.95 -1.26
N THR A 277 15.26 10.05 -2.28
CA THR A 277 14.88 10.23 -3.69
C THR A 277 14.12 9.05 -4.31
N ASP A 278 13.98 7.94 -3.59
CA ASP A 278 13.43 6.67 -4.07
C ASP A 278 11.89 6.59 -3.99
N TRP A 279 11.16 7.67 -4.30
CA TRP A 279 9.73 7.61 -4.59
C TRP A 279 8.75 7.47 -3.43
N GLN A 280 9.14 7.81 -2.21
CA GLN A 280 8.27 7.53 -1.08
C GLN A 280 7.32 8.67 -0.73
N MET A 281 7.76 9.91 -0.85
CA MET A 281 6.96 11.10 -0.58
C MET A 281 7.27 12.20 -1.57
N GLU A 282 6.25 12.97 -1.94
CA GLU A 282 6.36 14.20 -2.70
C GLU A 282 6.21 15.40 -1.76
N TYR A 283 7.09 16.39 -1.91
CA TYR A 283 6.90 17.72 -1.36
C TYR A 283 6.33 18.63 -2.44
N ALA A 284 5.13 19.14 -2.24
CA ALA A 284 4.43 20.01 -3.18
C ALA A 284 4.10 21.36 -2.56
N GLU A 285 3.87 22.36 -3.42
CA GLU A 285 3.41 23.72 -3.07
C GLU A 285 2.22 24.12 -3.96
N ALA A 286 1.47 23.14 -4.47
CA ALA A 286 0.45 23.33 -5.49
C ALA A 286 -0.99 23.41 -4.97
N GLY A 287 -1.24 22.96 -3.73
CA GLY A 287 -2.61 22.84 -3.17
C GLY A 287 -3.31 21.58 -3.66
N TYR A 288 -2.65 20.44 -3.57
CA TYR A 288 -3.18 19.14 -4.01
C TYR A 288 -4.41 18.70 -3.21
N ILE A 289 -5.29 17.96 -3.89
CA ILE A 289 -6.43 17.26 -3.33
C ILE A 289 -6.29 15.75 -3.55
N SER A 290 -7.16 14.95 -2.93
CA SER A 290 -7.04 13.49 -2.98
C SER A 290 -7.07 12.89 -4.40
N SER A 291 -7.81 13.51 -5.34
CA SER A 291 -7.88 13.06 -6.73
C SER A 291 -6.56 13.25 -7.50
N ASP A 292 -5.75 14.24 -7.13
CA ASP A 292 -4.46 14.49 -7.78
C ASP A 292 -3.43 13.40 -7.46
N MET A 293 -3.68 12.64 -6.38
CA MET A 293 -2.80 11.56 -5.95
C MET A 293 -3.21 10.18 -6.48
N ILE A 294 -4.37 10.06 -7.15
CA ILE A 294 -4.83 8.77 -7.67
C ILE A 294 -3.86 8.25 -8.73
N GLY A 295 -3.40 7.02 -8.53
CA GLY A 295 -2.44 6.36 -9.41
C GLY A 295 -0.97 6.76 -9.16
N LEU A 296 -0.67 7.71 -8.28
CA LEU A 296 0.71 8.04 -7.95
C LEU A 296 1.30 7.07 -6.91
N PRO A 297 2.52 6.54 -7.13
CA PRO A 297 3.13 5.52 -6.27
C PRO A 297 3.77 6.08 -5.00
N ARG A 298 3.39 7.26 -4.57
CA ARG A 298 3.95 8.01 -3.43
C ARG A 298 2.89 8.74 -2.65
N THR A 299 3.19 9.07 -1.41
CA THR A 299 2.41 10.00 -0.59
C THR A 299 2.78 11.44 -0.92
N CYS A 300 1.96 12.42 -0.53
CA CYS A 300 2.24 13.83 -0.74
C CYS A 300 2.07 14.64 0.54
N PHE A 301 3.07 15.46 0.82
CA PHE A 301 2.98 16.58 1.76
C PHE A 301 2.88 17.88 0.96
N ASP A 302 1.72 18.53 0.97
CA ASP A 302 1.53 19.84 0.34
C ASP A 302 1.80 20.95 1.37
N ALA A 303 2.85 21.73 1.13
CA ALA A 303 3.33 22.76 2.05
C ALA A 303 2.34 23.92 2.26
N ASN A 304 1.37 24.10 1.35
CA ASN A 304 0.37 25.15 1.47
C ASN A 304 -0.79 24.74 2.40
N THR A 305 -1.14 23.46 2.44
CA THR A 305 -2.34 22.97 3.13
C THR A 305 -2.04 22.01 4.27
N CYS A 306 -0.91 21.28 4.22
CA CYS A 306 -0.64 20.14 5.09
C CYS A 306 0.07 20.46 6.41
N VAL A 307 0.28 21.72 6.77
CA VAL A 307 0.98 22.06 8.02
C VAL A 307 0.32 23.21 8.77
N ARG A 308 0.25 23.08 10.10
CA ARG A 308 -0.12 24.16 11.04
C ARG A 308 0.63 24.00 12.34
N LYS A 309 1.23 25.09 12.81
CA LYS A 309 1.76 25.19 14.17
C LYS A 309 0.63 25.66 15.09
N MET A 310 0.25 24.84 16.06
CA MET A 310 -0.81 25.17 17.03
C MET A 310 -0.23 25.92 18.23
N ASN A 311 0.93 25.49 18.72
CA ASN A 311 1.75 26.14 19.72
C ASN A 311 3.22 25.68 19.58
N ASP A 312 4.06 25.95 20.56
CA ASP A 312 5.50 25.69 20.45
C ASP A 312 5.87 24.21 20.35
N ASN A 313 5.01 23.31 20.79
CA ASN A 313 5.24 21.86 20.71
C ASN A 313 4.00 21.05 20.31
N PHE A 314 3.01 21.69 19.69
CA PHE A 314 1.85 21.01 19.15
C PHE A 314 1.57 21.46 17.71
N ILE A 315 1.60 20.51 16.78
CA ILE A 315 1.46 20.77 15.36
C ILE A 315 0.38 19.87 14.76
N ARG A 316 -0.19 20.31 13.64
CA ARG A 316 -0.92 19.44 12.73
C ARG A 316 -0.13 19.33 11.43
N VAL A 317 0.07 18.09 10.97
CA VAL A 317 0.57 17.80 9.62
C VAL A 317 -0.39 16.84 8.94
N SER A 318 -0.52 16.98 7.62
CA SER A 318 -1.41 16.11 6.82
C SER A 318 -0.61 15.42 5.72
N VAL A 319 -1.14 14.29 5.25
CA VAL A 319 -0.58 13.55 4.09
C VAL A 319 -1.73 13.16 3.18
N ILE A 320 -1.54 13.36 1.87
CA ILE A 320 -2.51 13.01 0.83
C ILE A 320 -1.93 11.84 0.03
N TYR A 321 -2.73 10.83 -0.28
CA TYR A 321 -2.22 9.63 -0.96
C TYR A 321 -3.32 8.78 -1.60
N ASP A 322 -2.91 7.91 -2.53
CA ASP A 322 -3.73 6.79 -3.00
C ASP A 322 -3.36 5.52 -2.22
N PRO A 323 -4.24 5.01 -1.35
CA PRO A 323 -3.92 3.87 -0.49
C PRO A 323 -3.51 2.60 -1.24
N ILE A 324 -4.07 2.38 -2.42
CA ILE A 324 -3.84 1.17 -3.23
C ILE A 324 -2.52 1.29 -3.98
N THR A 325 -2.30 2.40 -4.68
CA THR A 325 -1.08 2.59 -5.48
C THR A 325 0.16 2.68 -4.61
N VAL A 326 0.09 3.38 -3.46
CA VAL A 326 1.20 3.46 -2.50
C VAL A 326 1.53 2.08 -1.91
N ALA A 327 0.51 1.26 -1.59
CA ALA A 327 0.74 -0.11 -1.11
C ALA A 327 1.37 -1.01 -2.17
N ALA A 328 0.92 -0.91 -3.42
CA ALA A 328 1.50 -1.65 -4.55
C ALA A 328 2.97 -1.29 -4.77
N ALA A 329 3.28 0.01 -4.76
CA ALA A 329 4.65 0.51 -4.90
C ALA A 329 5.57 0.00 -3.78
N ASN A 330 5.12 0.12 -2.52
CA ASN A 330 5.88 -0.36 -1.37
C ASN A 330 6.15 -1.87 -1.45
N ALA A 331 5.17 -2.67 -1.86
CA ALA A 331 5.32 -4.12 -2.00
C ALA A 331 6.37 -4.48 -3.09
N ALA A 332 6.34 -3.80 -4.22
CA ALA A 332 7.32 -3.98 -5.30
C ALA A 332 8.74 -3.59 -4.83
N LEU A 333 8.88 -2.42 -4.20
CA LEU A 333 10.16 -1.92 -3.70
C LEU A 333 10.76 -2.84 -2.63
N VAL A 334 9.96 -3.27 -1.64
CA VAL A 334 10.41 -4.19 -0.60
C VAL A 334 10.78 -5.55 -1.20
N GLY A 335 10.01 -6.05 -2.17
CA GLY A 335 10.31 -7.32 -2.85
C GLY A 335 11.64 -7.26 -3.59
N ALA A 336 11.87 -6.21 -4.38
CA ALA A 336 13.13 -5.99 -5.10
C ALA A 336 14.33 -5.82 -4.16
N TYR A 337 14.17 -4.99 -3.12
CA TYR A 337 15.22 -4.72 -2.14
C TYR A 337 15.60 -5.99 -1.36
N THR A 338 14.60 -6.75 -0.88
CA THR A 338 14.85 -7.99 -0.13
C THR A 338 15.53 -9.05 -0.99
N LEU A 339 15.21 -9.13 -2.28
CA LEU A 339 15.88 -10.02 -3.22
C LEU A 339 17.34 -9.62 -3.45
N ALA A 340 17.64 -8.32 -3.51
CA ALA A 340 18.97 -7.78 -3.76
C ALA A 340 19.89 -7.82 -2.52
N THR A 341 19.30 -7.99 -1.33
CA THR A 341 20.04 -7.95 -0.04
C THR A 341 19.89 -9.29 0.67
N PRO A 342 20.76 -10.29 0.35
CA PRO A 342 20.68 -11.65 0.90
C PRO A 342 20.99 -11.72 2.40
#